data_05385785ff54483d476a214a496aa20a
#
_entry.id   05385785ff54483d476a214a496aa20a
#
_cell.length_a   1.000
_cell.length_b   1.000
_cell.length_c   1.000
_cell.angle_alpha   90.00
_cell.angle_beta   90.00
_cell.angle_gamma   90.00
#
_symmetry.space_group_name_H-M   'P 1'
#
loop_
_entity.id
_entity.type
_entity.pdbx_description
1 polymer ?
#
loop_
_entity_poly.entity_id
_entity_poly.type
_entity_poly.pdbx_seq_one_letter_code
_entity_poly.pdbx_strand_id
1 'polypeptide(L)'
;MGLSEDTLGSKVSGQVEKEDKVIRKRPDSSMSMEYRKEQKRSRNVKQILVLSFDALRERKARSALTILMVIVGSGLMIAINGMSAGQTAFISKQLNTLAPNILFVSSGERGFRGGPSGPPTIIFNSEVVNRMKSLPYVQDVVPAYQGQLQLNAQGNILNAQVMGMDPSKIYLVNPSLQLVDGSSIQPNNPSAILVGDSIANPPGMTTPFVTVGQTIKATYSFADPNTGKLQQQSKSFVVTGIIQPSGNNQIDRAVIINGATANSLFHKVGKYDEMVVAAQSADYTNAVQQEITNLYGSNNIGVITPKAILQARQQFQSGNSSFILDIAFIALLVGAVGIITTLYTSVNERVKEIGTMKAIGAKNRFILSLFMTEALLIGLLGSTMGILVGIVGSYVMTSFAPRTPGFGGGGAVAPHIVPLFMPNDLSSVWILSVVLSLVAGVYPAWKASRLSPIEALRR
;
A
#
# COMPACT_ATOMS: atom_id res chain seq x y z
N MET A 1 61.71 -71.37 -41.90
CA MET A 1 60.36 -71.24 -41.41
C MET A 1 60.15 -69.77 -41.09
N GLY A 2 59.66 -68.88 -41.87
CA GLY A 2 58.63 -68.75 -42.82
C GLY A 2 57.31 -68.30 -42.19
N LEU A 3 56.89 -67.11 -42.57
CA LEU A 3 55.54 -66.49 -42.39
C LEU A 3 55.57 -65.32 -41.39
N SER A 4 55.19 -64.13 -41.70
CA SER A 4 54.47 -63.40 -42.72
C SER A 4 54.38 -61.93 -42.21
N GLU A 5 55.15 -61.04 -42.83
CA GLU A 5 55.11 -59.57 -42.53
C GLU A 5 54.04 -58.77 -43.30
N ASP A 6 53.15 -59.43 -44.01
CA ASP A 6 52.28 -58.76 -45.00
C ASP A 6 50.86 -58.40 -44.52
N THR A 7 50.50 -58.61 -43.22
CA THR A 7 49.14 -58.37 -42.81
C THR A 7 48.99 -57.13 -41.91
N LEU A 8 50.06 -56.43 -41.49
CA LEU A 8 50.03 -55.24 -40.68
C LEU A 8 50.02 -53.92 -41.47
N GLY A 9 50.52 -53.94 -42.74
CA GLY A 9 50.59 -52.75 -43.59
C GLY A 9 49.24 -52.28 -44.16
N SER A 10 48.31 -53.20 -44.40
CA SER A 10 47.02 -52.87 -45.03
C SER A 10 45.94 -52.30 -44.05
N LYS A 11 46.09 -52.55 -42.76
CA LYS A 11 45.15 -51.98 -41.72
C LYS A 11 45.50 -50.54 -41.30
N VAL A 12 46.78 -50.17 -41.39
CA VAL A 12 47.23 -48.82 -40.97
C VAL A 12 46.94 -47.80 -42.11
N SER A 13 47.06 -48.17 -43.36
CA SER A 13 46.76 -47.25 -44.46
C SER A 13 45.26 -46.97 -44.63
N GLY A 14 44.40 -47.95 -44.29
CA GLY A 14 42.94 -47.78 -44.32
C GLY A 14 42.36 -46.89 -43.14
N GLN A 15 43.05 -46.76 -42.02
CA GLN A 15 42.64 -45.89 -40.91
C GLN A 15 43.11 -44.45 -41.10
N VAL A 16 44.28 -44.23 -41.69
CA VAL A 16 44.80 -42.87 -41.98
C VAL A 16 43.96 -42.23 -43.10
N GLU A 17 43.50 -43.01 -44.10
CA GLU A 17 42.66 -42.50 -45.22
C GLU A 17 41.21 -42.21 -44.77
N LYS A 18 40.71 -42.83 -43.65
CA LYS A 18 39.44 -42.54 -43.07
C LYS A 18 39.49 -41.32 -42.16
N GLU A 19 40.57 -41.07 -41.44
CA GLU A 19 40.71 -39.85 -40.61
C GLU A 19 40.92 -38.60 -41.46
N ASP A 20 41.63 -38.69 -42.60
CA ASP A 20 41.86 -37.55 -43.51
C ASP A 20 40.57 -37.13 -44.26
N LYS A 21 39.56 -38.03 -44.39
CA LYS A 21 38.26 -37.72 -45.01
C LYS A 21 37.28 -37.07 -43.99
N VAL A 22 37.48 -37.22 -42.69
CA VAL A 22 36.63 -36.58 -41.64
C VAL A 22 37.03 -35.12 -41.41
N ILE A 23 38.27 -34.74 -41.67
CA ILE A 23 38.78 -33.37 -41.40
C ILE A 23 38.48 -32.38 -42.54
N ARG A 24 37.96 -32.81 -43.70
CA ARG A 24 37.60 -31.94 -44.83
C ARG A 24 36.09 -31.74 -45.04
N LYS A 25 35.25 -31.74 -43.98
CA LYS A 25 33.95 -31.08 -44.07
C LYS A 25 34.18 -29.57 -43.97
N ARG A 26 34.21 -28.88 -45.11
CA ARG A 26 34.13 -27.41 -45.15
C ARG A 26 32.95 -26.96 -44.30
N PRO A 27 33.14 -26.03 -43.34
CA PRO A 27 32.01 -25.52 -42.62
C PRO A 27 31.02 -24.93 -43.62
N ASP A 28 29.76 -25.29 -43.45
CA ASP A 28 28.63 -24.87 -44.28
C ASP A 28 28.72 -23.36 -44.50
N SER A 29 28.79 -22.90 -45.72
CA SER A 29 28.96 -21.49 -46.08
C SER A 29 27.80 -20.63 -45.58
N SER A 30 26.65 -21.22 -45.29
CA SER A 30 25.49 -20.59 -44.67
C SER A 30 25.75 -20.28 -43.18
N MET A 31 26.34 -21.22 -42.45
CA MET A 31 26.63 -21.04 -41.00
C MET A 31 27.74 -20.01 -40.78
N SER A 32 28.74 -19.91 -41.67
CA SER A 32 29.79 -18.88 -41.62
C SER A 32 29.27 -17.47 -41.96
N MET A 33 28.27 -17.38 -42.84
CA MET A 33 27.61 -16.10 -43.17
C MET A 33 26.69 -15.61 -42.05
N GLU A 34 25.98 -16.51 -41.40
CA GLU A 34 25.10 -16.16 -40.26
C GLU A 34 25.92 -15.72 -39.06
N TYR A 35 26.97 -16.43 -38.72
CA TYR A 35 27.91 -16.06 -37.64
C TYR A 35 28.60 -14.71 -37.89
N ARG A 36 28.99 -14.43 -39.14
CA ARG A 36 29.53 -13.12 -39.55
C ARG A 36 28.48 -12.01 -39.48
N LYS A 37 27.21 -12.28 -39.81
CA LYS A 37 26.12 -11.35 -39.69
C LYS A 37 25.84 -11.02 -38.22
N GLU A 38 25.83 -12.02 -37.33
CA GLU A 38 25.64 -11.81 -35.88
C GLU A 38 26.82 -11.05 -35.26
N GLN A 39 28.04 -11.38 -35.59
CA GLN A 39 29.22 -10.63 -35.12
C GLN A 39 29.20 -9.16 -35.58
N LYS A 40 28.80 -8.92 -36.84
CA LYS A 40 28.68 -7.56 -37.40
C LYS A 40 27.54 -6.79 -36.73
N ARG A 41 26.42 -7.46 -36.39
CA ARG A 41 25.27 -6.89 -35.67
C ARG A 41 25.63 -6.57 -34.23
N SER A 42 26.31 -7.46 -33.51
CA SER A 42 26.78 -7.26 -32.14
C SER A 42 27.79 -6.12 -32.06
N ARG A 43 28.70 -6.00 -32.99
CA ARG A 43 29.69 -4.92 -33.06
C ARG A 43 29.03 -3.54 -33.30
N ASN A 44 28.01 -3.51 -34.16
CA ASN A 44 27.24 -2.27 -34.40
C ASN A 44 26.44 -1.83 -33.17
N VAL A 45 25.82 -2.76 -32.44
CA VAL A 45 25.05 -2.44 -31.20
C VAL A 45 25.96 -1.90 -30.12
N LYS A 46 27.15 -2.52 -29.91
CA LYS A 46 28.13 -2.00 -28.93
C LYS A 46 28.60 -0.58 -29.27
N GLN A 47 28.88 -0.33 -30.58
CA GLN A 47 29.27 1.00 -31.03
C GLN A 47 28.18 2.06 -30.81
N ILE A 48 26.92 1.73 -31.10
CA ILE A 48 25.79 2.61 -30.89
C ILE A 48 25.63 2.93 -29.39
N LEU A 49 25.72 1.92 -28.51
CA LEU A 49 25.63 2.12 -27.06
C LEU A 49 26.73 3.04 -26.52
N VAL A 50 27.97 2.81 -26.94
CA VAL A 50 29.11 3.65 -26.51
C VAL A 50 28.93 5.08 -26.98
N LEU A 51 28.63 5.30 -28.27
CA LEU A 51 28.38 6.63 -28.82
C LEU A 51 27.20 7.35 -28.15
N SER A 52 26.11 6.64 -27.84
CA SER A 52 24.95 7.23 -27.13
C SER A 52 25.30 7.58 -25.70
N PHE A 53 26.10 6.78 -25.02
CA PHE A 53 26.56 7.08 -23.66
C PHE A 53 27.51 8.27 -23.61
N ASP A 54 28.47 8.35 -24.54
CA ASP A 54 29.38 9.49 -24.67
C ASP A 54 28.61 10.77 -24.97
N ALA A 55 27.59 10.69 -25.82
CA ALA A 55 26.66 11.77 -26.12
C ALA A 55 25.98 12.35 -24.86
N LEU A 56 25.49 11.49 -23.96
CA LEU A 56 24.91 11.89 -22.70
C LEU A 56 25.95 12.54 -21.76
N ARG A 57 27.20 12.08 -21.80
CA ARG A 57 28.29 12.58 -20.97
C ARG A 57 28.82 13.96 -21.42
N GLU A 58 28.79 14.26 -22.72
CA GLU A 58 29.25 15.56 -23.23
C GLU A 58 28.39 16.72 -22.71
N ARG A 59 27.08 16.50 -22.46
CA ARG A 59 26.12 17.52 -22.03
C ARG A 59 25.47 17.20 -20.69
N LYS A 60 26.30 16.98 -19.68
CA LYS A 60 25.92 16.51 -18.35
C LYS A 60 24.70 17.22 -17.73
N ALA A 61 24.67 18.55 -17.79
CA ALA A 61 23.61 19.34 -17.14
C ALA A 61 22.23 19.08 -17.80
N ARG A 62 22.16 19.05 -19.13
CA ARG A 62 20.91 18.85 -19.86
C ARG A 62 20.40 17.42 -19.73
N SER A 63 21.29 16.44 -19.92
CA SER A 63 20.96 15.04 -19.76
C SER A 63 20.52 14.73 -18.33
N ALA A 64 21.20 15.28 -17.33
CA ALA A 64 20.84 15.15 -15.92
C ALA A 64 19.45 15.73 -15.62
N LEU A 65 19.13 16.91 -16.14
CA LEU A 65 17.81 17.52 -15.98
C LEU A 65 16.70 16.66 -16.60
N THR A 66 16.93 16.11 -17.79
CA THR A 66 15.95 15.26 -18.47
C THR A 66 15.74 13.94 -17.71
N ILE A 67 16.84 13.32 -17.26
CA ILE A 67 16.78 12.11 -16.42
C ILE A 67 16.04 12.43 -15.11
N LEU A 68 16.31 13.58 -14.49
CA LEU A 68 15.65 14.02 -13.25
C LEU A 68 14.13 14.14 -13.43
N MET A 69 13.65 14.69 -14.56
CA MET A 69 12.21 14.77 -14.85
C MET A 69 11.56 13.38 -14.90
N VAL A 70 12.23 12.39 -15.50
CA VAL A 70 11.75 11.00 -15.54
C VAL A 70 11.80 10.37 -14.15
N ILE A 71 12.85 10.63 -13.38
CA ILE A 71 12.99 10.17 -11.98
C ILE A 71 11.82 10.68 -11.14
N VAL A 72 11.51 11.98 -11.23
CA VAL A 72 10.42 12.59 -10.44
C VAL A 72 9.08 11.96 -10.81
N GLY A 73 8.76 11.83 -12.10
CA GLY A 73 7.50 11.24 -12.56
C GLY A 73 7.33 9.79 -12.14
N SER A 74 8.32 8.94 -12.44
CA SER A 74 8.28 7.52 -12.09
C SER A 74 8.41 7.28 -10.57
N GLY A 75 9.24 8.06 -9.88
CA GLY A 75 9.41 7.99 -8.44
C GLY A 75 8.16 8.37 -7.67
N LEU A 76 7.47 9.43 -8.08
CA LEU A 76 6.19 9.83 -7.48
C LEU A 76 5.13 8.73 -7.65
N MET A 77 5.04 8.15 -8.86
CA MET A 77 4.12 7.04 -9.15
C MET A 77 4.33 5.84 -8.24
N ILE A 78 5.59 5.45 -8.04
CA ILE A 78 5.97 4.33 -7.17
C ILE A 78 5.73 4.64 -5.69
N ALA A 79 6.07 5.85 -5.24
CA ALA A 79 5.86 6.25 -3.86
C ALA A 79 4.37 6.19 -3.47
N ILE A 80 3.49 6.63 -4.36
CA ILE A 80 2.05 6.65 -4.13
C ILE A 80 1.46 5.24 -4.16
N ASN A 81 1.84 4.42 -5.16
CA ASN A 81 1.38 3.03 -5.23
C ASN A 81 1.80 2.24 -3.98
N GLY A 82 3.05 2.37 -3.55
CA GLY A 82 3.55 1.72 -2.34
C GLY A 82 2.82 2.15 -1.07
N MET A 83 2.55 3.44 -0.93
CA MET A 83 1.81 3.98 0.21
C MET A 83 0.34 3.54 0.20
N SER A 84 -0.31 3.54 -0.97
CA SER A 84 -1.70 3.07 -1.16
C SER A 84 -1.85 1.59 -0.82
N ALA A 85 -0.95 0.75 -1.33
CA ALA A 85 -0.93 -0.68 -1.02
C ALA A 85 -0.70 -0.94 0.48
N GLY A 86 0.22 -0.21 1.11
CA GLY A 86 0.49 -0.28 2.54
C GLY A 86 -0.72 0.09 3.39
N GLN A 87 -1.44 1.15 3.04
CA GLN A 87 -2.67 1.56 3.71
C GLN A 87 -3.77 0.50 3.58
N THR A 88 -3.96 -0.04 2.38
CA THR A 88 -4.96 -1.10 2.14
C THR A 88 -4.67 -2.35 2.95
N ALA A 89 -3.42 -2.80 2.98
CA ALA A 89 -3.01 -3.95 3.78
C ALA A 89 -3.18 -3.71 5.29
N PHE A 90 -2.85 -2.52 5.76
CA PHE A 90 -3.05 -2.13 7.15
C PHE A 90 -4.53 -2.18 7.55
N ILE A 91 -5.42 -1.59 6.75
CA ILE A 91 -6.87 -1.60 7.00
C ILE A 91 -7.42 -3.03 6.94
N SER A 92 -7.01 -3.82 5.96
CA SER A 92 -7.42 -5.23 5.87
C SER A 92 -7.01 -6.02 7.10
N LYS A 93 -5.79 -5.81 7.60
CA LYS A 93 -5.32 -6.46 8.83
C LYS A 93 -6.17 -6.06 10.04
N GLN A 94 -6.51 -4.77 10.18
CA GLN A 94 -7.38 -4.31 11.28
C GLN A 94 -8.77 -4.95 11.25
N LEU A 95 -9.37 -5.08 10.07
CA LEU A 95 -10.72 -5.60 9.95
C LEU A 95 -10.78 -7.12 10.05
N ASN A 96 -9.70 -7.82 9.70
CA ASN A 96 -9.59 -9.26 9.85
C ASN A 96 -9.57 -9.74 11.31
N THR A 97 -9.35 -8.83 12.27
CA THR A 97 -9.45 -9.15 13.70
C THR A 97 -10.91 -9.23 14.18
N LEU A 98 -11.83 -8.62 13.46
CA LEU A 98 -13.26 -8.68 13.76
C LEU A 98 -13.91 -9.93 13.17
N ALA A 99 -14.96 -10.41 13.82
CA ALA A 99 -15.74 -11.51 13.27
C ALA A 99 -16.38 -11.09 11.93
N PRO A 100 -16.30 -11.89 10.87
CA PRO A 100 -16.85 -11.53 9.57
C PRO A 100 -18.38 -11.49 9.51
N ASN A 101 -19.04 -12.11 10.50
CA ASN A 101 -20.48 -12.23 10.63
C ASN A 101 -21.12 -11.20 11.56
N ILE A 102 -20.39 -10.15 11.97
CA ILE A 102 -20.95 -9.09 12.83
C ILE A 102 -21.44 -7.88 12.03
N LEU A 103 -22.43 -7.20 12.58
CA LEU A 103 -22.93 -5.92 12.10
C LEU A 103 -22.90 -4.92 13.27
N PHE A 104 -22.33 -3.75 13.03
CA PHE A 104 -22.40 -2.63 13.96
C PHE A 104 -23.67 -1.83 13.70
N VAL A 105 -24.51 -1.66 14.71
CA VAL A 105 -25.79 -0.99 14.61
C VAL A 105 -25.79 0.23 15.51
N SER A 106 -26.03 1.41 14.93
CA SER A 106 -26.08 2.70 15.66
C SER A 106 -27.40 3.40 15.41
N SER A 107 -27.84 4.21 16.37
CA SER A 107 -29.00 5.10 16.20
C SER A 107 -28.62 6.28 15.30
N GLY A 108 -29.50 6.59 14.33
CA GLY A 108 -29.26 7.62 13.32
C GLY A 108 -28.36 7.15 12.16
N GLU A 109 -28.33 7.94 11.12
CA GLU A 109 -27.48 7.67 9.96
C GLU A 109 -26.00 7.78 10.34
N ARG A 110 -25.24 6.72 10.18
CA ARG A 110 -23.79 6.75 10.38
C ARG A 110 -23.12 7.42 9.18
N GLY A 111 -22.68 8.67 9.34
CA GLY A 111 -21.82 9.28 8.35
C GLY A 111 -20.50 8.49 8.17
N PHE A 112 -19.90 8.58 6.99
CA PHE A 112 -18.63 7.93 6.61
C PHE A 112 -17.48 8.14 7.63
N ARG A 113 -17.59 9.10 8.53
CA ARG A 113 -16.62 9.42 9.59
C ARG A 113 -16.81 8.62 10.89
N GLY A 114 -17.78 7.69 10.95
CA GLY A 114 -17.93 6.77 12.10
C GLY A 114 -18.57 7.37 13.36
N GLY A 115 -19.05 8.61 13.31
CA GLY A 115 -19.85 9.22 14.36
C GLY A 115 -21.33 9.33 13.97
N PRO A 116 -22.26 9.42 14.93
CA PRO A 116 -23.64 9.73 14.63
C PRO A 116 -23.72 11.09 13.93
N SER A 117 -24.33 11.15 12.76
CA SER A 117 -24.47 12.37 11.95
C SER A 117 -25.69 13.21 12.34
N GLY A 118 -26.39 12.86 13.43
CA GLY A 118 -27.57 13.58 13.92
C GLY A 118 -27.97 13.14 15.32
N PRO A 119 -28.99 13.78 15.92
CA PRO A 119 -29.54 13.32 17.18
C PRO A 119 -30.07 11.88 17.03
N PRO A 120 -30.00 11.06 18.11
CA PRO A 120 -30.45 9.68 18.07
C PRO A 120 -31.95 9.65 17.76
N THR A 121 -32.31 9.00 16.66
CA THR A 121 -33.71 8.85 16.21
C THR A 121 -34.41 7.69 16.90
N ILE A 122 -33.62 6.67 17.30
CA ILE A 122 -34.13 5.49 18.01
C ILE A 122 -33.35 5.33 19.30
N ILE A 123 -34.06 5.16 20.39
CA ILE A 123 -33.48 4.86 21.71
C ILE A 123 -33.29 3.36 21.78
N PHE A 124 -32.05 2.91 21.81
CA PHE A 124 -31.70 1.51 22.01
C PHE A 124 -31.95 1.11 23.47
N ASN A 125 -32.93 0.27 23.69
CA ASN A 125 -33.28 -0.29 25.00
C ASN A 125 -33.35 -1.83 24.91
N SER A 126 -33.69 -2.47 26.00
CA SER A 126 -33.80 -3.93 26.07
C SER A 126 -34.89 -4.49 25.14
N GLU A 127 -35.94 -3.72 24.84
CA GLU A 127 -36.99 -4.11 23.92
C GLU A 127 -36.45 -4.20 22.48
N VAL A 128 -35.72 -3.16 22.03
CA VAL A 128 -35.06 -3.15 20.71
C VAL A 128 -34.06 -4.28 20.58
N VAL A 129 -33.27 -4.57 21.65
CA VAL A 129 -32.35 -5.70 21.67
C VAL A 129 -33.10 -7.03 21.46
N ASN A 130 -34.20 -7.26 22.21
CA ASN A 130 -34.98 -8.49 22.11
C ASN A 130 -35.63 -8.62 20.72
N ARG A 131 -36.14 -7.53 20.17
CA ARG A 131 -36.71 -7.49 18.83
C ARG A 131 -35.69 -7.81 17.75
N MET A 132 -34.46 -7.31 17.86
CA MET A 132 -33.37 -7.65 16.95
C MET A 132 -32.90 -9.10 17.08
N LYS A 133 -32.93 -9.67 18.30
CA LYS A 133 -32.63 -11.10 18.50
C LYS A 133 -33.65 -12.02 17.86
N SER A 134 -34.90 -11.58 17.70
CA SER A 134 -35.95 -12.40 17.06
C SER A 134 -35.91 -12.34 15.51
N LEU A 135 -35.03 -11.55 14.91
CA LEU A 135 -34.92 -11.47 13.45
C LEU A 135 -34.32 -12.77 12.89
N PRO A 136 -34.71 -13.17 11.66
CA PRO A 136 -34.17 -14.34 11.00
C PRO A 136 -32.65 -14.19 10.81
N TYR A 137 -31.92 -15.30 10.90
CA TYR A 137 -30.47 -15.38 10.74
C TYR A 137 -29.61 -14.62 11.77
N VAL A 138 -30.24 -13.99 12.79
CA VAL A 138 -29.52 -13.40 13.92
C VAL A 138 -29.14 -14.51 14.92
N GLN A 139 -27.88 -14.57 15.31
CA GLN A 139 -27.37 -15.50 16.32
C GLN A 139 -27.48 -14.87 17.71
N ASP A 140 -27.01 -13.65 17.88
CA ASP A 140 -27.07 -12.88 19.13
C ASP A 140 -26.95 -11.37 18.88
N VAL A 141 -27.33 -10.59 19.88
CA VAL A 141 -27.19 -9.14 19.90
C VAL A 141 -26.47 -8.74 21.19
N VAL A 142 -25.38 -8.01 21.03
CA VAL A 142 -24.55 -7.51 22.12
C VAL A 142 -24.71 -5.99 22.22
N PRO A 143 -25.52 -5.48 23.18
CA PRO A 143 -25.62 -4.07 23.41
C PRO A 143 -24.34 -3.52 24.06
N ALA A 144 -23.91 -2.33 23.66
CA ALA A 144 -22.72 -1.68 24.18
C ALA A 144 -22.98 -0.23 24.57
N TYR A 145 -22.31 0.18 25.62
CA TYR A 145 -22.19 1.57 26.05
C TYR A 145 -20.85 2.12 25.63
N GLN A 146 -20.82 3.34 25.14
CA GLN A 146 -19.59 4.05 24.79
C GLN A 146 -19.42 5.30 25.63
N GLY A 147 -18.17 5.58 26.02
CA GLY A 147 -17.83 6.77 26.78
C GLY A 147 -16.34 7.05 26.75
N GLN A 148 -15.95 8.19 27.28
CA GLN A 148 -14.53 8.52 27.51
C GLN A 148 -14.29 8.63 29.00
N LEU A 149 -13.24 8.01 29.49
CA LEU A 149 -12.79 8.10 30.86
C LEU A 149 -11.38 8.67 30.91
N GLN A 150 -11.16 9.47 31.91
CA GLN A 150 -9.82 9.88 32.31
C GLN A 150 -9.28 8.84 33.31
N LEU A 151 -8.26 8.14 32.92
CA LEU A 151 -7.59 7.13 33.75
C LEU A 151 -6.44 7.79 34.50
N ASN A 152 -6.34 7.53 35.78
CA ASN A 152 -5.23 7.95 36.60
C ASN A 152 -4.57 6.71 37.22
N ALA A 153 -3.33 6.51 36.88
CA ALA A 153 -2.47 5.45 37.39
C ALA A 153 -1.17 6.06 37.90
N GLN A 154 -0.87 5.91 39.17
CA GLN A 154 0.39 6.39 39.80
C GLN A 154 0.69 7.88 39.53
N GLY A 155 -0.35 8.73 39.47
CA GLY A 155 -0.21 10.17 39.20
C GLY A 155 -0.17 10.54 37.73
N ASN A 156 -0.01 9.58 36.82
CA ASN A 156 -0.11 9.81 35.37
C ASN A 156 -1.58 9.77 34.91
N ILE A 157 -1.94 10.68 34.02
CA ILE A 157 -3.32 10.84 33.55
C ILE A 157 -3.36 10.56 32.03
N LEU A 158 -4.29 9.71 31.61
CA LEU A 158 -4.50 9.36 30.24
C LEU A 158 -6.00 9.28 29.91
N ASN A 159 -6.42 9.82 28.77
CA ASN A 159 -7.81 9.69 28.32
C ASN A 159 -7.95 8.41 27.49
N ALA A 160 -8.92 7.58 27.85
CA ALA A 160 -9.21 6.31 27.17
C ALA A 160 -10.66 6.28 26.69
N GLN A 161 -10.87 5.68 25.54
CA GLN A 161 -12.19 5.32 25.07
C GLN A 161 -12.63 4.05 25.77
N VAL A 162 -13.86 4.03 26.25
CA VAL A 162 -14.38 2.91 27.04
C VAL A 162 -15.57 2.29 26.32
N MET A 163 -15.54 0.98 26.25
CA MET A 163 -16.63 0.17 25.77
C MET A 163 -17.16 -0.71 26.93
N GLY A 164 -18.41 -0.48 27.31
CA GLY A 164 -19.10 -1.29 28.30
C GLY A 164 -20.01 -2.30 27.63
N MET A 165 -19.72 -3.57 27.80
CA MET A 165 -20.53 -4.68 27.23
C MET A 165 -20.56 -5.88 28.18
N ASP A 166 -21.35 -6.87 27.82
CA ASP A 166 -21.30 -8.16 28.52
C ASP A 166 -19.95 -8.86 28.26
N PRO A 167 -19.13 -9.06 29.30
CA PRO A 167 -17.80 -9.62 29.13
C PRO A 167 -17.80 -11.05 28.56
N SER A 168 -18.87 -11.82 28.74
CA SER A 168 -18.99 -13.18 28.20
C SER A 168 -19.08 -13.20 26.67
N LYS A 169 -19.47 -12.07 26.06
CA LYS A 169 -19.70 -11.94 24.62
C LYS A 169 -18.58 -11.23 23.88
N ILE A 170 -17.50 -10.90 24.57
CA ILE A 170 -16.37 -10.16 23.97
C ILE A 170 -15.76 -10.93 22.78
N TYR A 171 -15.65 -12.26 22.90
CA TYR A 171 -15.12 -13.13 21.86
C TYR A 171 -16.09 -13.34 20.68
N LEU A 172 -17.37 -13.05 20.87
CA LEU A 172 -18.34 -13.05 19.77
C LEU A 172 -18.09 -11.86 18.84
N VAL A 173 -17.71 -10.71 19.40
CA VAL A 173 -17.40 -9.49 18.66
C VAL A 173 -15.99 -9.53 18.07
N ASN A 174 -15.04 -10.06 18.82
CA ASN A 174 -13.65 -10.18 18.42
C ASN A 174 -13.08 -11.57 18.74
N PRO A 175 -13.26 -12.57 17.85
CA PRO A 175 -12.80 -13.94 18.08
C PRO A 175 -11.29 -14.07 18.19
N SER A 176 -10.53 -13.15 17.57
CA SER A 176 -9.06 -13.13 17.58
C SER A 176 -8.46 -12.35 18.74
N LEU A 177 -9.29 -11.89 19.69
CA LEU A 177 -8.79 -11.17 20.85
C LEU A 177 -7.92 -12.10 21.72
N GLN A 178 -6.68 -11.71 21.89
CA GLN A 178 -5.71 -12.39 22.75
C GLN A 178 -5.26 -11.44 23.85
N LEU A 179 -4.90 -11.99 24.99
CA LEU A 179 -4.32 -11.25 26.10
C LEU A 179 -2.81 -11.49 26.13
N VAL A 180 -2.04 -10.43 26.35
CA VAL A 180 -0.60 -10.52 26.61
C VAL A 180 -0.38 -11.06 28.01
N ASP A 181 -1.20 -10.57 28.94
CA ASP A 181 -1.09 -10.88 30.38
C ASP A 181 -2.46 -10.83 31.05
N GLY A 182 -2.66 -11.61 32.10
CA GLY A 182 -3.88 -11.64 32.89
C GLY A 182 -4.97 -12.55 32.34
N SER A 183 -6.22 -12.23 32.68
CA SER A 183 -7.41 -12.98 32.31
C SER A 183 -8.57 -12.09 31.88
N SER A 184 -9.54 -12.66 31.15
CA SER A 184 -10.75 -11.96 30.74
C SER A 184 -11.59 -11.52 31.96
N ILE A 185 -12.44 -10.50 31.76
CA ILE A 185 -13.35 -10.04 32.81
C ILE A 185 -14.37 -11.13 33.13
N GLN A 186 -14.51 -11.44 34.39
CA GLN A 186 -15.62 -12.30 34.84
C GLN A 186 -16.93 -11.49 34.88
N PRO A 187 -18.05 -12.03 34.41
CA PRO A 187 -19.33 -11.32 34.34
C PRO A 187 -19.77 -10.70 35.67
N ASN A 188 -19.43 -11.33 36.79
CA ASN A 188 -19.81 -10.91 38.14
C ASN A 188 -18.84 -9.92 38.77
N ASN A 189 -17.77 -9.49 38.08
CA ASN A 189 -16.82 -8.52 38.66
C ASN A 189 -17.04 -7.12 38.06
N PRO A 190 -17.73 -6.22 38.82
CA PRO A 190 -18.05 -4.86 38.36
C PRO A 190 -16.85 -3.91 38.40
N SER A 191 -15.74 -4.32 38.99
CA SER A 191 -14.53 -3.50 39.14
C SER A 191 -13.38 -4.00 38.27
N ALA A 192 -13.60 -5.04 37.46
CA ALA A 192 -12.62 -5.55 36.52
C ALA A 192 -12.60 -4.72 35.24
N ILE A 193 -11.41 -4.55 34.69
CA ILE A 193 -11.17 -3.81 33.46
C ILE A 193 -10.14 -4.54 32.58
N LEU A 194 -10.42 -4.63 31.26
CA LEU A 194 -9.42 -4.98 30.25
C LEU A 194 -8.90 -3.72 29.62
N VAL A 195 -7.60 -3.66 29.41
CA VAL A 195 -6.91 -2.49 28.89
C VAL A 195 -6.21 -2.86 27.58
N GLY A 196 -6.42 -2.07 26.53
CA GLY A 196 -5.71 -2.23 25.29
C GLY A 196 -4.21 -1.90 25.41
N ASP A 197 -3.36 -2.53 24.64
CA ASP A 197 -1.92 -2.37 24.74
C ASP A 197 -1.43 -0.93 24.62
N SER A 198 -2.01 -0.13 23.74
CA SER A 198 -1.62 1.28 23.59
C SER A 198 -2.00 2.17 24.79
N ILE A 199 -2.88 1.68 25.67
CA ILE A 199 -3.17 2.31 26.96
C ILE A 199 -2.23 1.77 28.03
N ALA A 200 -1.96 0.46 28.02
CA ALA A 200 -1.04 -0.15 28.98
C ALA A 200 0.41 0.31 28.75
N ASN A 201 0.81 0.42 27.50
CA ASN A 201 2.16 0.83 27.06
C ASN A 201 2.07 2.03 26.11
N PRO A 202 1.78 3.25 26.62
CA PRO A 202 1.65 4.41 25.76
C PRO A 202 2.97 4.73 25.04
N PRO A 203 2.93 5.03 23.75
CA PRO A 203 4.12 5.41 23.01
C PRO A 203 4.75 6.69 23.62
N GLY A 204 6.05 6.63 23.92
CA GLY A 204 6.80 7.73 24.52
C GLY A 204 6.98 7.64 26.03
N MET A 205 6.35 6.66 26.71
CA MET A 205 6.68 6.31 28.09
C MET A 205 7.69 5.16 28.13
N THR A 206 8.66 5.26 29.03
CA THR A 206 9.69 4.20 29.25
C THR A 206 9.20 3.12 30.20
N THR A 207 8.15 3.40 30.96
CA THR A 207 7.51 2.47 31.91
C THR A 207 6.06 2.24 31.51
N PRO A 208 5.51 1.03 31.73
CA PRO A 208 4.09 0.78 31.51
C PRO A 208 3.23 1.75 32.33
N PHE A 209 2.17 2.26 31.71
CA PHE A 209 1.18 3.11 32.40
C PHE A 209 0.38 2.30 33.42
N VAL A 210 0.04 1.04 33.06
CA VAL A 210 -0.64 0.10 33.96
C VAL A 210 -0.13 -1.33 33.74
N THR A 211 -0.19 -2.12 34.82
CA THR A 211 0.11 -3.56 34.83
C THR A 211 -1.08 -4.36 35.34
N VAL A 212 -1.11 -5.67 35.04
CA VAL A 212 -2.15 -6.57 35.56
C VAL A 212 -2.12 -6.61 37.07
N GLY A 213 -3.30 -6.61 37.69
CA GLY A 213 -3.48 -6.54 39.15
C GLY A 213 -3.44 -5.13 39.74
N GLN A 214 -3.02 -4.13 38.98
CA GLN A 214 -2.97 -2.76 39.45
C GLN A 214 -4.37 -2.13 39.52
N THR A 215 -4.60 -1.30 40.58
CA THR A 215 -5.83 -0.49 40.71
C THR A 215 -5.62 0.86 40.07
N ILE A 216 -6.55 1.24 39.20
CA ILE A 216 -6.59 2.55 38.51
C ILE A 216 -7.87 3.29 38.87
N LYS A 217 -7.78 4.62 38.96
CA LYS A 217 -8.94 5.48 39.14
C LYS A 217 -9.41 6.00 37.80
N ALA A 218 -10.65 5.68 37.43
CA ALA A 218 -11.30 6.17 36.22
C ALA A 218 -12.31 7.26 36.56
N THR A 219 -12.23 8.40 35.88
CA THR A 219 -13.10 9.56 36.10
C THR A 219 -13.89 9.86 34.85
N TYR A 220 -15.20 9.92 34.98
CA TYR A 220 -16.14 10.36 33.96
C TYR A 220 -16.55 11.80 34.24
N SER A 221 -16.40 12.68 33.28
CA SER A 221 -16.83 14.09 33.38
C SER A 221 -18.05 14.30 32.47
N PHE A 222 -19.11 14.82 32.99
CA PHE A 222 -20.36 15.11 32.29
C PHE A 222 -20.96 16.43 32.72
N ALA A 223 -21.72 17.06 31.84
CA ALA A 223 -22.50 18.23 32.17
C ALA A 223 -23.84 17.79 32.79
N ASP A 224 -24.15 18.29 33.97
CA ASP A 224 -25.45 18.06 34.62
C ASP A 224 -26.56 18.68 33.73
N PRO A 225 -27.55 17.91 33.28
CA PRO A 225 -28.62 18.39 32.41
C PRO A 225 -29.42 19.55 33.00
N ASN A 226 -29.51 19.64 34.33
CA ASN A 226 -30.33 20.62 35.03
C ASN A 226 -29.59 21.92 35.34
N THR A 227 -28.28 21.82 35.64
CA THR A 227 -27.48 22.98 36.10
C THR A 227 -26.45 23.43 35.07
N GLY A 228 -26.17 22.66 34.04
CA GLY A 228 -25.12 22.91 33.07
C GLY A 228 -23.69 22.83 33.64
N LYS A 229 -23.53 22.53 34.92
CA LYS A 229 -22.23 22.45 35.59
C LYS A 229 -21.56 21.10 35.25
N LEU A 230 -20.24 21.13 35.06
CA LEU A 230 -19.43 19.92 34.90
C LEU A 230 -19.38 19.18 36.25
N GLN A 231 -19.87 17.95 36.24
CA GLN A 231 -19.77 17.02 37.37
C GLN A 231 -18.77 15.91 36.99
N GLN A 232 -18.14 15.33 38.01
CA GLN A 232 -17.20 14.24 37.87
C GLN A 232 -17.60 13.06 38.71
N GLN A 233 -17.66 11.89 38.10
CA GLN A 233 -17.88 10.64 38.81
C GLN A 233 -16.62 9.77 38.61
N SER A 234 -16.10 9.28 39.73
CA SER A 234 -14.91 8.43 39.72
C SER A 234 -15.24 7.03 40.26
N LYS A 235 -14.60 6.05 39.67
CA LYS A 235 -14.64 4.65 40.11
C LYS A 235 -13.26 4.04 40.03
N SER A 236 -12.89 3.21 40.99
CA SER A 236 -11.65 2.43 40.96
C SER A 236 -11.89 1.10 40.28
N PHE A 237 -10.96 0.70 39.42
CA PHE A 237 -10.96 -0.54 38.68
C PHE A 237 -9.66 -1.30 38.90
N VAL A 238 -9.71 -2.61 38.85
CA VAL A 238 -8.55 -3.48 38.87
C VAL A 238 -8.31 -3.98 37.46
N VAL A 239 -7.10 -3.80 36.96
CA VAL A 239 -6.70 -4.30 35.62
C VAL A 239 -6.60 -5.81 35.70
N THR A 240 -7.51 -6.54 35.03
CA THR A 240 -7.54 -8.01 35.00
C THR A 240 -6.75 -8.60 33.86
N GLY A 241 -6.59 -7.85 32.77
CA GLY A 241 -5.79 -8.29 31.63
C GLY A 241 -5.44 -7.16 30.68
N ILE A 242 -4.41 -7.37 29.90
CA ILE A 242 -3.93 -6.47 28.86
C ILE A 242 -4.14 -7.17 27.52
N ILE A 243 -4.85 -6.48 26.61
CA ILE A 243 -5.15 -6.98 25.26
C ILE A 243 -3.88 -6.90 24.41
N GLN A 244 -3.56 -7.97 23.70
CA GLN A 244 -2.43 -8.01 22.78
C GLN A 244 -2.60 -6.97 21.66
N PRO A 245 -1.53 -6.31 21.20
CA PRO A 245 -1.58 -5.40 20.06
C PRO A 245 -2.22 -6.09 18.86
N SER A 246 -3.43 -5.69 18.52
CA SER A 246 -4.19 -6.27 17.40
C SER A 246 -3.88 -5.56 16.08
N GLY A 247 -3.25 -4.37 16.16
CA GLY A 247 -3.13 -3.43 15.06
C GLY A 247 -4.45 -2.70 14.77
N ASN A 248 -5.52 -3.02 15.50
CA ASN A 248 -6.78 -2.28 15.48
C ASN A 248 -6.74 -1.17 16.52
N ASN A 249 -6.56 0.06 16.08
CA ASN A 249 -6.39 1.22 16.96
C ASN A 249 -7.61 1.47 17.87
N GLN A 250 -8.79 1.01 17.48
CA GLN A 250 -10.00 1.13 18.31
C GLN A 250 -9.97 0.16 19.50
N ILE A 251 -9.44 -1.05 19.31
CA ILE A 251 -9.31 -2.06 20.36
C ILE A 251 -8.06 -1.80 21.19
N ASP A 252 -6.94 -1.51 20.55
CA ASP A 252 -5.65 -1.31 21.21
C ASP A 252 -5.67 -0.08 22.15
N ARG A 253 -6.58 0.86 21.90
CA ARG A 253 -6.80 2.10 22.69
C ARG A 253 -8.10 2.08 23.50
N ALA A 254 -8.83 0.99 23.44
CA ALA A 254 -10.05 0.86 24.21
C ALA A 254 -9.76 0.28 25.60
N VAL A 255 -10.64 0.63 26.47
CA VAL A 255 -10.79 0.01 27.77
C VAL A 255 -12.16 -0.66 27.79
N ILE A 256 -12.20 -1.94 28.14
CA ILE A 256 -13.42 -2.71 28.19
C ILE A 256 -13.82 -2.92 29.65
N ILE A 257 -15.07 -2.61 29.98
CA ILE A 257 -15.66 -2.80 31.30
C ILE A 257 -16.98 -3.55 31.19
N ASN A 258 -17.45 -4.04 32.33
CA ASN A 258 -18.77 -4.66 32.43
C ASN A 258 -19.87 -3.66 32.03
N GLY A 259 -20.84 -4.09 31.24
CA GLY A 259 -21.94 -3.26 30.74
C GLY A 259 -22.80 -2.64 31.86
N ALA A 260 -23.07 -3.38 32.93
CA ALA A 260 -23.81 -2.86 34.06
C ALA A 260 -23.04 -1.72 34.76
N THR A 261 -21.72 -1.86 34.88
CA THR A 261 -20.84 -0.80 35.39
C THR A 261 -20.82 0.41 34.48
N ALA A 262 -20.73 0.23 33.16
CA ALA A 262 -20.77 1.32 32.21
C ALA A 262 -22.11 2.08 32.24
N ASN A 263 -23.24 1.36 32.34
CA ASN A 263 -24.57 1.96 32.45
C ASN A 263 -24.66 2.87 33.67
N SER A 264 -24.17 2.43 34.84
CA SER A 264 -24.16 3.20 36.06
C SER A 264 -23.21 4.40 36.00
N LEU A 265 -21.98 4.17 35.47
CA LEU A 265 -20.93 5.21 35.41
C LEU A 265 -21.27 6.33 34.43
N PHE A 266 -21.88 5.99 33.29
CA PHE A 266 -22.24 6.94 32.23
C PHE A 266 -23.67 7.50 32.36
N HIS A 267 -24.42 7.13 33.41
CA HIS A 267 -25.81 7.57 33.66
C HIS A 267 -26.76 7.27 32.47
N LYS A 268 -26.56 6.12 31.77
CA LYS A 268 -27.31 5.81 30.53
C LYS A 268 -28.72 5.29 30.78
N VAL A 269 -29.05 4.86 32.00
CA VAL A 269 -30.39 4.40 32.41
C VAL A 269 -30.96 3.36 31.45
N GLY A 270 -30.14 2.36 31.06
CA GLY A 270 -30.54 1.28 30.14
C GLY A 270 -30.65 1.69 28.67
N LYS A 271 -30.16 2.88 28.27
CA LYS A 271 -30.08 3.33 26.89
C LYS A 271 -28.70 3.01 26.33
N TYR A 272 -28.66 2.07 25.43
CA TYR A 272 -27.39 1.67 24.78
C TYR A 272 -26.98 2.67 23.69
N ASP A 273 -25.69 2.82 23.47
CA ASP A 273 -25.15 3.71 22.45
C ASP A 273 -25.02 2.99 21.11
N GLU A 274 -24.70 1.71 21.16
CA GLU A 274 -24.46 0.87 19.99
C GLU A 274 -24.89 -0.58 20.28
N MET A 275 -25.18 -1.32 19.23
CA MET A 275 -25.40 -2.76 19.30
C MET A 275 -24.52 -3.46 18.29
N VAL A 276 -23.92 -4.56 18.70
CA VAL A 276 -23.25 -5.48 17.77
C VAL A 276 -24.17 -6.68 17.56
N VAL A 277 -24.63 -6.86 16.34
CA VAL A 277 -25.49 -7.97 15.95
C VAL A 277 -24.59 -9.03 15.29
N ALA A 278 -24.61 -10.25 15.82
CA ALA A 278 -23.95 -11.39 15.23
C ALA A 278 -24.97 -12.17 14.38
N ALA A 279 -24.67 -12.32 13.09
CA ALA A 279 -25.41 -13.19 12.19
C ALA A 279 -24.91 -14.65 12.35
N GLN A 280 -25.73 -15.63 11.98
CA GLN A 280 -25.37 -17.06 12.03
C GLN A 280 -24.16 -17.40 11.15
N SER A 281 -23.98 -16.71 10.03
CA SER A 281 -22.78 -16.76 9.19
C SER A 281 -22.52 -15.44 8.49
N ALA A 282 -21.33 -15.29 7.91
CA ALA A 282 -20.95 -14.12 7.13
C ALA A 282 -21.86 -13.90 5.90
N ASP A 283 -22.42 -14.97 5.34
CA ASP A 283 -23.28 -14.90 4.16
C ASP A 283 -24.64 -14.25 4.46
N TYR A 284 -25.13 -14.36 5.69
CA TYR A 284 -26.40 -13.79 6.11
C TYR A 284 -26.31 -12.33 6.56
N THR A 285 -25.11 -11.74 6.62
CA THR A 285 -24.95 -10.35 7.07
C THR A 285 -25.76 -9.35 6.24
N ASN A 286 -25.80 -9.53 4.92
CA ASN A 286 -26.59 -8.66 4.04
C ASN A 286 -28.10 -8.82 4.28
N ALA A 287 -28.59 -10.04 4.49
CA ALA A 287 -29.99 -10.32 4.79
C ALA A 287 -30.39 -9.71 6.13
N VAL A 288 -29.58 -9.90 7.19
CA VAL A 288 -29.80 -9.30 8.50
C VAL A 288 -29.76 -7.77 8.42
N GLN A 289 -28.83 -7.19 7.65
CA GLN A 289 -28.78 -5.76 7.42
C GLN A 289 -30.07 -5.21 6.78
N GLN A 290 -30.58 -5.89 5.77
CA GLN A 290 -31.84 -5.51 5.11
C GLN A 290 -33.03 -5.60 6.07
N GLU A 291 -33.14 -6.68 6.85
CA GLU A 291 -34.20 -6.85 7.84
C GLU A 291 -34.19 -5.76 8.91
N ILE A 292 -33.01 -5.43 9.44
CA ILE A 292 -32.87 -4.33 10.42
C ILE A 292 -33.27 -2.99 9.77
N THR A 293 -32.82 -2.75 8.54
CA THR A 293 -33.11 -1.51 7.82
C THR A 293 -34.58 -1.40 7.45
N ASN A 294 -35.23 -2.48 7.06
CA ASN A 294 -36.67 -2.53 6.78
C ASN A 294 -37.49 -2.28 8.05
N LEU A 295 -37.04 -2.82 9.19
CA LEU A 295 -37.78 -2.71 10.44
C LEU A 295 -37.76 -1.28 11.02
N TYR A 296 -36.63 -0.58 10.91
CA TYR A 296 -36.43 0.72 11.57
C TYR A 296 -36.31 1.91 10.60
N GLY A 297 -36.11 1.65 9.31
CA GLY A 297 -35.86 2.66 8.29
C GLY A 297 -34.40 3.08 8.19
N SER A 298 -33.90 3.24 6.97
CA SER A 298 -32.48 3.59 6.70
C SER A 298 -32.04 4.93 7.29
N ASN A 299 -32.97 5.87 7.44
CA ASN A 299 -32.67 7.21 8.00
C ASN A 299 -32.59 7.21 9.54
N ASN A 300 -33.13 6.19 10.18
CA ASN A 300 -33.24 6.11 11.63
C ASN A 300 -32.16 5.22 12.26
N ILE A 301 -31.59 4.31 11.48
CA ILE A 301 -30.62 3.33 11.95
C ILE A 301 -29.47 3.16 10.95
N GLY A 302 -28.26 3.22 11.46
CA GLY A 302 -27.06 2.93 10.69
C GLY A 302 -26.60 1.49 10.93
N VAL A 303 -26.51 0.70 9.88
CA VAL A 303 -26.01 -0.69 9.95
C VAL A 303 -24.77 -0.82 9.09
N ILE A 304 -23.65 -1.19 9.69
CA ILE A 304 -22.37 -1.29 8.98
C ILE A 304 -21.71 -2.63 9.30
N THR A 305 -21.26 -3.32 8.25
CA THR A 305 -20.44 -4.54 8.38
C THR A 305 -18.95 -4.23 8.25
N PRO A 306 -18.04 -5.05 8.82
CA PRO A 306 -16.60 -4.92 8.58
C PRO A 306 -16.26 -4.92 7.08
N LYS A 307 -16.94 -5.75 6.30
CA LYS A 307 -16.79 -5.82 4.83
C LYS A 307 -17.18 -4.50 4.16
N ALA A 308 -18.29 -3.89 4.56
CA ALA A 308 -18.73 -2.61 4.01
C ALA A 308 -17.75 -1.47 4.36
N ILE A 309 -17.19 -1.48 5.57
CA ILE A 309 -16.14 -0.53 5.97
C ILE A 309 -14.93 -0.69 5.06
N LEU A 310 -14.48 -1.92 4.83
CA LEU A 310 -13.35 -2.20 3.96
C LEU A 310 -13.62 -1.72 2.52
N GLN A 311 -14.78 -2.05 1.97
CA GLN A 311 -15.17 -1.64 0.61
C GLN A 311 -15.24 -0.12 0.47
N ALA A 312 -15.86 0.58 1.41
CA ALA A 312 -15.93 2.04 1.41
C ALA A 312 -14.54 2.69 1.50
N ARG A 313 -13.66 2.12 2.33
CA ARG A 313 -12.27 2.58 2.44
C ARG A 313 -11.48 2.33 1.16
N GLN A 314 -11.62 1.15 0.56
CA GLN A 314 -10.98 0.81 -0.71
C GLN A 314 -11.47 1.74 -1.84
N GLN A 315 -12.77 2.02 -1.91
CA GLN A 315 -13.34 2.92 -2.91
C GLN A 315 -12.84 4.36 -2.75
N PHE A 316 -12.80 4.87 -1.51
CA PHE A 316 -12.22 6.18 -1.23
C PHE A 316 -10.73 6.23 -1.58
N GLN A 317 -9.99 5.18 -1.20
CA GLN A 317 -8.57 5.05 -1.48
C GLN A 317 -8.30 4.99 -2.99
N SER A 318 -9.07 4.19 -3.74
CA SER A 318 -8.91 4.08 -5.19
C SER A 318 -9.18 5.40 -5.91
N GLY A 319 -10.22 6.13 -5.49
CA GLY A 319 -10.50 7.46 -6.04
C GLY A 319 -9.38 8.45 -5.78
N ASN A 320 -8.87 8.51 -4.56
CA ASN A 320 -7.75 9.38 -4.21
C ASN A 320 -6.45 8.95 -4.92
N SER A 321 -6.18 7.65 -5.00
CA SER A 321 -5.01 7.12 -5.69
C SER A 321 -5.07 7.41 -7.19
N SER A 322 -6.24 7.28 -7.84
CA SER A 322 -6.42 7.60 -9.25
C SER A 322 -6.09 9.07 -9.52
N PHE A 323 -6.63 9.99 -8.72
CA PHE A 323 -6.33 11.42 -8.87
C PHE A 323 -4.83 11.73 -8.77
N ILE A 324 -4.13 11.09 -7.83
CA ILE A 324 -2.70 11.33 -7.66
C ILE A 324 -1.89 10.63 -8.77
N LEU A 325 -2.34 9.46 -9.25
CA LEU A 325 -1.74 8.80 -10.42
C LEU A 325 -1.88 9.65 -11.68
N ASP A 326 -3.00 10.36 -11.86
CA ASP A 326 -3.18 11.31 -12.97
C ASP A 326 -2.15 12.45 -12.90
N ILE A 327 -1.89 12.99 -11.69
CA ILE A 327 -0.84 14.00 -11.49
C ILE A 327 0.55 13.43 -11.82
N ALA A 328 0.84 12.21 -11.36
CA ALA A 328 2.11 11.54 -11.66
C ALA A 328 2.28 11.24 -13.15
N PHE A 329 1.20 10.89 -13.83
CA PHE A 329 1.18 10.70 -15.28
C PHE A 329 1.44 12.02 -16.03
N ILE A 330 0.83 13.11 -15.59
CA ILE A 330 1.12 14.45 -16.13
C ILE A 330 2.60 14.81 -15.93
N ALA A 331 3.16 14.56 -14.75
CA ALA A 331 4.59 14.77 -14.49
C ALA A 331 5.48 13.95 -15.43
N LEU A 332 5.08 12.72 -15.74
CA LEU A 332 5.77 11.85 -16.69
C LEU A 332 5.66 12.38 -18.13
N LEU A 333 4.50 12.95 -18.52
CA LEU A 333 4.33 13.62 -19.81
C LEU A 333 5.22 14.84 -19.93
N VAL A 334 5.36 15.66 -18.88
CA VAL A 334 6.31 16.77 -18.83
C VAL A 334 7.74 16.26 -19.04
N GLY A 335 8.10 15.13 -18.43
CA GLY A 335 9.37 14.43 -18.67
C GLY A 335 9.56 14.04 -20.15
N ALA A 336 8.50 13.52 -20.78
CA ALA A 336 8.53 13.18 -22.21
C ALA A 336 8.77 14.41 -23.10
N VAL A 337 8.13 15.55 -22.81
CA VAL A 337 8.37 16.83 -23.50
C VAL A 337 9.83 17.27 -23.28
N GLY A 338 10.36 17.09 -22.08
CA GLY A 338 11.78 17.33 -21.78
C GLY A 338 12.71 16.47 -22.63
N ILE A 339 12.39 15.20 -22.84
CA ILE A 339 13.15 14.30 -23.73
C ILE A 339 13.11 14.78 -25.18
N ILE A 340 11.90 15.13 -25.68
CA ILE A 340 11.74 15.67 -27.03
C ILE A 340 12.62 16.90 -27.22
N THR A 341 12.55 17.85 -26.31
CA THR A 341 13.28 19.14 -26.38
C THR A 341 14.79 18.90 -26.32
N THR A 342 15.24 18.05 -25.42
CA THR A 342 16.67 17.72 -25.25
C THR A 342 17.24 17.04 -26.48
N LEU A 343 16.57 16.01 -27.00
CA LEU A 343 17.01 15.31 -28.20
C LEU A 343 16.93 16.21 -29.46
N TYR A 344 15.90 17.03 -29.59
CA TYR A 344 15.77 17.96 -30.70
C TYR A 344 16.94 18.97 -30.72
N THR A 345 17.29 19.50 -29.56
CA THR A 345 18.45 20.42 -29.45
C THR A 345 19.76 19.65 -29.70
N SER A 346 19.91 18.44 -29.19
CA SER A 346 21.08 17.58 -29.46
C SER A 346 21.26 17.34 -30.96
N VAL A 347 20.18 17.04 -31.69
CA VAL A 347 20.20 16.89 -33.15
C VAL A 347 20.67 18.18 -33.83
N ASN A 348 20.14 19.34 -33.45
CA ASN A 348 20.50 20.62 -34.09
C ASN A 348 21.98 21.00 -33.88
N GLU A 349 22.51 20.68 -32.71
CA GLU A 349 23.92 20.97 -32.37
C GLU A 349 24.91 19.99 -33.05
N ARG A 350 24.45 18.77 -33.41
CA ARG A 350 25.25 17.74 -34.07
C ARG A 350 24.96 17.60 -35.56
N VAL A 351 24.32 18.59 -36.18
CA VAL A 351 23.96 18.55 -37.61
C VAL A 351 25.16 18.24 -38.50
N LYS A 352 26.33 18.90 -38.27
CA LYS A 352 27.57 18.64 -39.04
C LYS A 352 28.11 17.23 -38.88
N GLU A 353 28.09 16.67 -37.65
CA GLU A 353 28.49 15.29 -37.38
C GLU A 353 27.58 14.30 -38.08
N ILE A 354 26.25 14.52 -38.05
CA ILE A 354 25.26 13.70 -38.74
C ILE A 354 25.49 13.76 -40.27
N GLY A 355 25.76 14.98 -40.79
CA GLY A 355 26.08 15.21 -42.17
C GLY A 355 27.33 14.44 -42.64
N THR A 356 28.41 14.52 -41.86
CA THR A 356 29.66 13.78 -42.13
C THR A 356 29.44 12.27 -42.08
N MET A 357 28.75 11.74 -41.07
CA MET A 357 28.41 10.33 -40.97
C MET A 357 27.62 9.85 -42.18
N LYS A 358 26.68 10.64 -42.66
CA LYS A 358 25.91 10.31 -43.88
C LYS A 358 26.71 10.43 -45.15
N ALA A 359 27.63 11.40 -45.27
CA ALA A 359 28.53 11.53 -46.41
C ALA A 359 29.47 10.33 -46.55
N ILE A 360 29.89 9.73 -45.45
CA ILE A 360 30.70 8.51 -45.41
C ILE A 360 29.84 7.23 -45.62
N GLY A 361 28.50 7.34 -45.76
CA GLY A 361 27.60 6.23 -46.08
C GLY A 361 26.75 5.67 -44.94
N ALA A 362 26.61 6.40 -43.83
CA ALA A 362 25.71 5.98 -42.78
C ALA A 362 24.24 6.01 -43.23
N LYS A 363 23.56 4.87 -43.08
CA LYS A 363 22.15 4.72 -43.45
C LYS A 363 21.22 5.48 -42.45
N ASN A 364 20.07 5.94 -42.95
CA ASN A 364 19.04 6.60 -42.10
C ASN A 364 18.67 5.78 -40.86
N ARG A 365 18.61 4.42 -41.01
CA ARG A 365 18.32 3.53 -39.88
C ARG A 365 19.38 3.58 -38.78
N PHE A 366 20.64 3.80 -39.14
CA PHE A 366 21.74 3.93 -38.18
C PHE A 366 21.59 5.21 -37.35
N ILE A 367 21.32 6.35 -37.98
CA ILE A 367 21.08 7.62 -37.28
C ILE A 367 19.84 7.53 -36.42
N LEU A 368 18.74 6.93 -36.93
CA LEU A 368 17.54 6.70 -36.15
C LEU A 368 17.83 5.86 -34.90
N SER A 369 18.57 4.74 -35.04
CA SER A 369 18.88 3.87 -33.91
C SER A 369 19.79 4.54 -32.89
N LEU A 370 20.70 5.43 -33.30
CA LEU A 370 21.56 6.19 -32.41
C LEU A 370 20.76 7.06 -31.45
N PHE A 371 19.85 7.88 -31.93
CA PHE A 371 19.01 8.75 -31.10
C PHE A 371 17.93 7.98 -30.33
N MET A 372 17.40 6.89 -30.90
CA MET A 372 16.48 6.00 -30.16
C MET A 372 17.17 5.31 -28.98
N THR A 373 18.46 4.96 -29.13
CA THR A 373 19.24 4.39 -28.03
C THR A 373 19.53 5.43 -26.95
N GLU A 374 19.73 6.69 -27.32
CA GLU A 374 19.88 7.82 -26.38
C GLU A 374 18.59 8.00 -25.56
N ALA A 375 17.41 8.01 -26.22
CA ALA A 375 16.10 8.04 -25.54
C ALA A 375 15.89 6.84 -24.61
N LEU A 376 16.28 5.64 -25.08
CA LEU A 376 16.20 4.42 -24.29
C LEU A 376 17.07 4.49 -23.04
N LEU A 377 18.30 4.98 -23.15
CA LEU A 377 19.21 5.15 -21.99
C LEU A 377 18.65 6.15 -20.97
N ILE A 378 18.08 7.27 -21.43
CA ILE A 378 17.42 8.24 -20.55
C ILE A 378 16.25 7.57 -19.82
N GLY A 379 15.41 6.81 -20.55
CA GLY A 379 14.28 6.08 -19.97
C GLY A 379 14.71 5.01 -18.97
N LEU A 380 15.71 4.19 -19.30
CA LEU A 380 16.24 3.16 -18.42
C LEU A 380 16.87 3.74 -17.14
N LEU A 381 17.73 4.73 -17.27
CA LEU A 381 18.38 5.37 -16.12
C LEU A 381 17.34 6.11 -15.27
N GLY A 382 16.45 6.87 -15.90
CA GLY A 382 15.41 7.63 -15.23
C GLY A 382 14.43 6.74 -14.47
N SER A 383 13.90 5.68 -15.10
CA SER A 383 12.96 4.76 -14.46
C SER A 383 13.59 3.94 -13.34
N THR A 384 14.81 3.45 -13.54
CA THR A 384 15.51 2.66 -12.52
C THR A 384 15.86 3.50 -11.29
N MET A 385 16.39 4.71 -11.50
CA MET A 385 16.63 5.66 -10.41
C MET A 385 15.32 6.15 -9.80
N GLY A 386 14.26 6.31 -10.60
CA GLY A 386 12.93 6.66 -10.13
C GLY A 386 12.35 5.62 -9.18
N ILE A 387 12.54 4.33 -9.45
CA ILE A 387 12.16 3.25 -8.52
C ILE A 387 12.85 3.44 -7.17
N LEU A 388 14.18 3.62 -7.17
CA LEU A 388 14.94 3.79 -5.93
C LEU A 388 14.48 5.03 -5.15
N VAL A 389 14.36 6.18 -5.83
CA VAL A 389 13.89 7.43 -5.23
C VAL A 389 12.45 7.32 -4.75
N GLY A 390 11.57 6.63 -5.49
CA GLY A 390 10.18 6.40 -5.13
C GLY A 390 10.04 5.53 -3.87
N ILE A 391 10.82 4.45 -3.78
CA ILE A 391 10.86 3.59 -2.58
C ILE A 391 11.33 4.41 -1.37
N VAL A 392 12.48 5.07 -1.46
CA VAL A 392 13.00 5.89 -0.37
C VAL A 392 12.03 7.02 -0.02
N GLY A 393 11.49 7.69 -1.02
CA GLY A 393 10.52 8.79 -0.87
C GLY A 393 9.25 8.36 -0.12
N SER A 394 8.74 7.14 -0.38
CA SER A 394 7.57 6.63 0.33
C SER A 394 7.84 6.40 1.82
N TYR A 395 9.01 5.87 2.20
CA TYR A 395 9.40 5.74 3.60
C TYR A 395 9.60 7.10 4.27
N VAL A 396 10.19 8.05 3.56
CA VAL A 396 10.35 9.42 4.05
C VAL A 396 8.98 10.07 4.25
N MET A 397 8.07 9.98 3.27
CA MET A 397 6.71 10.53 3.40
C MET A 397 5.94 9.92 4.58
N THR A 398 6.05 8.62 4.81
CA THR A 398 5.39 7.98 5.96
C THR A 398 6.00 8.40 7.30
N SER A 399 7.29 8.70 7.34
CA SER A 399 7.97 9.18 8.56
C SER A 399 7.59 10.62 8.91
N PHE A 400 7.36 11.46 7.89
CA PHE A 400 6.96 12.86 8.04
C PHE A 400 5.44 13.07 7.93
N ALA A 401 4.67 12.02 7.65
CA ALA A 401 3.21 12.13 7.61
C ALA A 401 2.74 12.76 8.94
N PRO A 402 1.95 13.85 8.88
CA PRO A 402 1.47 14.48 10.10
C PRO A 402 0.74 13.40 10.90
N ARG A 403 1.19 13.23 12.14
CA ARG A 403 0.52 12.36 13.10
C ARG A 403 -0.84 12.98 13.35
N THR A 404 -1.78 12.71 12.42
CA THR A 404 -3.16 13.18 12.60
C THR A 404 -3.65 12.61 13.92
N PRO A 405 -4.12 13.45 14.85
CA PRO A 405 -4.76 12.96 16.05
C PRO A 405 -5.83 11.96 15.57
N GLY A 406 -5.71 10.70 15.98
CA GLY A 406 -6.74 9.71 15.68
C GLY A 406 -8.08 10.26 16.14
N PHE A 407 -9.15 9.93 15.42
CA PHE A 407 -10.50 10.27 15.78
C PHE A 407 -10.75 10.00 17.28
N GLY A 408 -10.82 11.10 18.08
CA GLY A 408 -10.96 11.03 19.54
C GLY A 408 -9.79 11.67 20.28
N GLY A 409 -9.62 12.95 20.17
CA GLY A 409 -9.01 13.97 21.07
C GLY A 409 -7.84 13.65 22.02
N GLY A 410 -7.20 12.51 21.92
CA GLY A 410 -6.03 12.15 22.73
C GLY A 410 -4.83 11.91 21.80
N GLY A 411 -3.67 12.46 22.14
CA GLY A 411 -2.43 12.46 21.36
C GLY A 411 -1.97 11.08 20.89
N ALA A 412 -2.62 10.60 19.86
CA ALA A 412 -2.41 9.29 19.29
C ALA A 412 -1.19 9.32 18.35
N VAL A 413 -0.22 8.50 18.62
CA VAL A 413 0.78 8.13 17.61
C VAL A 413 0.03 7.49 16.44
N ALA A 414 0.10 8.12 15.27
CA ALA A 414 -0.47 7.53 14.06
C ALA A 414 0.17 6.15 13.83
N PRO A 415 -0.62 5.14 13.48
CA PRO A 415 -0.10 3.83 13.21
C PRO A 415 0.96 3.92 12.11
N HIS A 416 2.08 3.24 12.30
CA HIS A 416 3.19 3.22 11.34
C HIS A 416 2.75 2.42 10.11
N ILE A 417 2.25 3.13 9.09
CA ILE A 417 1.89 2.50 7.82
C ILE A 417 3.19 2.20 7.07
N VAL A 418 3.50 0.92 6.89
CA VAL A 418 4.66 0.49 6.12
C VAL A 418 4.27 0.45 4.64
N PRO A 419 4.96 1.19 3.75
CA PRO A 419 4.71 1.09 2.32
C PRO A 419 4.94 -0.35 1.83
N LEU A 420 4.06 -0.84 0.96
CA LEU A 420 4.17 -2.16 0.34
C LEU A 420 4.39 -2.01 -1.17
N PHE A 421 5.38 -2.71 -1.69
CA PHE A 421 5.71 -2.68 -3.11
C PHE A 421 5.47 -4.06 -3.72
N MET A 422 4.52 -4.12 -4.66
CA MET A 422 4.29 -5.34 -5.43
C MET A 422 5.20 -5.33 -6.66
N PRO A 423 5.84 -6.46 -7.03
CA PRO A 423 6.70 -6.53 -8.21
C PRO A 423 5.99 -6.11 -9.51
N ASN A 424 4.70 -6.39 -9.62
CA ASN A 424 3.88 -6.01 -10.77
C ASN A 424 3.74 -4.48 -10.90
N ASP A 425 3.60 -3.76 -9.79
CA ASP A 425 3.47 -2.29 -9.81
C ASP A 425 4.80 -1.64 -10.19
N LEU A 426 5.92 -2.15 -9.64
CA LEU A 426 7.26 -1.67 -10.00
C LEU A 426 7.56 -1.90 -11.47
N SER A 427 7.24 -3.08 -12.00
CA SER A 427 7.48 -3.42 -13.40
C SER A 427 6.59 -2.62 -14.35
N SER A 428 5.33 -2.38 -14.00
CA SER A 428 4.40 -1.61 -14.84
C SER A 428 4.83 -0.15 -14.97
N VAL A 429 5.23 0.49 -13.88
CA VAL A 429 5.74 1.88 -13.90
C VAL A 429 7.06 1.97 -14.66
N TRP A 430 7.95 0.98 -14.48
CA TRP A 430 9.22 0.93 -15.20
C TRP A 430 9.00 0.81 -16.71
N ILE A 431 8.16 -0.15 -17.15
CA ILE A 431 7.83 -0.36 -18.57
C ILE A 431 7.17 0.89 -19.14
N LEU A 432 6.18 1.48 -18.44
CA LEU A 432 5.49 2.69 -18.88
C LEU A 432 6.48 3.84 -19.11
N SER A 433 7.39 4.08 -18.17
CA SER A 433 8.39 5.16 -18.25
C SER A 433 9.36 4.95 -19.42
N VAL A 434 9.82 3.72 -19.61
CA VAL A 434 10.73 3.37 -20.74
C VAL A 434 10.01 3.52 -22.08
N VAL A 435 8.78 3.02 -22.19
CA VAL A 435 7.97 3.12 -23.41
C VAL A 435 7.71 4.58 -23.75
N LEU A 436 7.32 5.39 -22.76
CA LEU A 436 7.07 6.82 -22.97
C LEU A 436 8.34 7.56 -23.41
N SER A 437 9.49 7.23 -22.84
CA SER A 437 10.78 7.79 -23.23
C SER A 437 11.13 7.43 -24.68
N LEU A 438 10.88 6.20 -25.09
CA LEU A 438 11.07 5.76 -26.48
C LEU A 438 10.13 6.52 -27.42
N VAL A 439 8.83 6.62 -27.09
CA VAL A 439 7.86 7.35 -27.91
C VAL A 439 8.26 8.82 -28.05
N ALA A 440 8.68 9.45 -26.97
CA ALA A 440 9.17 10.84 -26.98
C ALA A 440 10.40 11.01 -27.90
N GLY A 441 11.29 10.01 -27.93
CA GLY A 441 12.49 10.00 -28.77
C GLY A 441 12.23 9.81 -30.26
N VAL A 442 11.08 9.24 -30.68
CA VAL A 442 10.79 8.90 -32.08
C VAL A 442 10.84 10.14 -32.99
N TYR A 443 10.18 11.22 -32.61
CA TYR A 443 10.09 12.42 -33.43
C TYR A 443 11.46 13.07 -33.71
N PRO A 444 12.28 13.40 -32.70
CA PRO A 444 13.61 13.97 -32.97
C PRO A 444 14.54 13.00 -33.70
N ALA A 445 14.52 11.70 -33.37
CA ALA A 445 15.32 10.68 -34.05
C ALA A 445 14.94 10.53 -35.53
N TRP A 446 13.66 10.55 -35.84
CA TRP A 446 13.16 10.51 -37.22
C TRP A 446 13.59 11.74 -38.00
N LYS A 447 13.48 12.95 -37.41
CA LYS A 447 13.94 14.20 -38.04
C LYS A 447 15.43 14.18 -38.29
N ALA A 448 16.26 13.73 -37.36
CA ALA A 448 17.70 13.56 -37.52
C ALA A 448 18.05 12.59 -38.68
N SER A 449 17.29 11.48 -38.74
CA SER A 449 17.53 10.48 -39.79
C SER A 449 17.25 10.95 -41.22
N ARG A 450 16.47 12.01 -41.39
CA ARG A 450 16.11 12.57 -42.71
C ARG A 450 16.93 13.79 -43.14
N LEU A 451 17.90 14.24 -42.33
CA LEU A 451 18.79 15.34 -42.71
C LEU A 451 19.57 15.03 -43.98
N SER A 452 19.60 15.97 -44.93
CA SER A 452 20.40 15.90 -46.12
C SER A 452 21.89 16.14 -45.80
N PRO A 453 22.85 15.31 -46.30
CA PRO A 453 24.29 15.60 -46.12
C PRO A 453 24.72 16.97 -46.60
N ILE A 454 24.17 17.42 -47.73
CA ILE A 454 24.52 18.68 -48.37
C ILE A 454 24.07 19.88 -47.48
N GLU A 455 22.84 19.85 -46.98
CA GLU A 455 22.32 20.88 -46.10
C GLU A 455 23.03 20.89 -44.73
N ALA A 456 23.36 19.69 -44.20
CA ALA A 456 24.03 19.56 -42.92
C ALA A 456 25.49 20.08 -42.93
N LEU A 457 26.18 19.99 -44.04
CA LEU A 457 27.58 20.47 -44.21
C LEU A 457 27.62 21.97 -44.62
N ARG A 458 26.53 22.54 -45.17
CA ARG A 458 26.43 23.93 -45.56
C ARG A 458 26.10 24.87 -44.41
N ARG A 459 25.48 24.36 -43.33
CA ARG A 459 25.25 25.07 -42.08
C ARG A 459 26.52 25.08 -41.22
#